data_11e29e4ae668bdf7fe8f2599ad8c34d0
#
_entry.id   11e29e4ae668bdf7fe8f2599ad8c34d0
#
_cell.length_a   1.000
_cell.length_b   1.000
_cell.length_c   1.000
_cell.angle_alpha   90.00
_cell.angle_beta   90.00
_cell.angle_gamma   90.00
#
_symmetry.space_group_name_H-M   'P 1'
#
loop_
_entity.id
_entity.type
_entity.pdbx_description
1 polymer ?
#
loop_
_entity_poly.entity_id
_entity_poly.type
_entity_poly.pdbx_seq_one_letter_code
_entity_poly.pdbx_strand_id
1 'polypeptide(L)'
;MRVTVDEKARRDPVWIDYADFGERFVTYAVNEQRITAAVAGMTGRGVKIGPFSLGPAGLAGFEAEGALGTPVVTRTPGDALSFGVRIPLTLAVKLVLGGRKLRLAAVVEIGLTLHARTAAPLLVIIDVAPVTARDVSFTLRAEAVDGAWEMLLDPIAGMVQREVANRVNAIVGDPKVRAERVFDIEAILDGYRSSHRNDTVFDWIDYREFGLRFFTTIVTRDRVHGVVAQMAGSEIEVGPLSEGPRGAATVTVRGAIEQPRVVDRGLGEPGDLRIFDMVLPVGLDITVDVLKANHYRADLEIPLVLTARAAQPLLIVIDVPPPALEDISMEFTAKGLRAATLARLAGIKKQVMAQVVAVVSTELADPTGRTIDVGAAIDGAT
;
A
#
# COMPACT_ATOMS: atom_id res chain seq x y z
N MET A 1 10.80 -0.68 31.83
CA MET A 1 10.16 0.53 31.27
C MET A 1 9.12 0.03 30.28
N ARG A 2 7.85 -0.07 30.71
CA ARG A 2 6.75 -0.56 29.88
C ARG A 2 6.43 0.53 28.87
N VAL A 3 6.61 0.25 27.60
CA VAL A 3 6.11 1.08 26.52
C VAL A 3 4.59 0.98 26.56
N THR A 4 3.93 2.07 26.86
CA THR A 4 2.48 2.24 26.76
C THR A 4 2.12 2.12 25.28
N VAL A 5 1.53 0.98 24.93
CA VAL A 5 0.87 0.81 23.64
C VAL A 5 -0.31 1.78 23.59
N ASP A 6 -0.28 2.61 22.58
CA ASP A 6 -1.08 3.79 22.35
C ASP A 6 -2.59 3.48 22.43
N GLU A 7 -3.30 4.25 23.25
CA GLU A 7 -4.74 4.24 23.48
C GLU A 7 -5.58 4.63 22.23
N LYS A 8 -4.94 4.68 21.05
CA LYS A 8 -5.51 5.12 19.78
C LYS A 8 -6.33 4.03 19.04
N ALA A 9 -6.29 2.78 19.50
CA ALA A 9 -6.83 1.60 18.80
C ALA A 9 -8.27 1.22 19.18
N ARG A 10 -9.02 2.03 19.95
CA ARG A 10 -10.40 1.73 20.35
C ARG A 10 -11.48 2.58 19.70
N ARG A 11 -11.19 3.21 18.56
CA ARG A 11 -12.23 3.84 17.75
C ARG A 11 -12.70 2.86 16.70
N ASP A 12 -14.02 2.67 16.58
CA ASP A 12 -14.60 1.88 15.51
C ASP A 12 -14.00 2.30 14.17
N PRO A 13 -13.62 1.35 13.29
CA PRO A 13 -13.03 1.66 11.99
C PRO A 13 -13.97 2.54 11.18
N VAL A 14 -13.47 3.62 10.62
CA VAL A 14 -14.24 4.43 9.67
C VAL A 14 -14.16 3.73 8.32
N TRP A 15 -15.23 3.02 7.97
CA TRP A 15 -15.31 2.25 6.73
C TRP A 15 -15.31 3.15 5.50
N ILE A 16 -14.64 2.71 4.45
CA ILE A 16 -14.64 3.32 3.12
C ILE A 16 -14.84 2.22 2.07
N ASP A 17 -15.26 2.58 0.88
CA ASP A 17 -15.31 1.62 -0.22
C ASP A 17 -13.92 1.38 -0.84
N TYR A 18 -13.80 0.35 -1.67
CA TYR A 18 -12.51 0.01 -2.31
C TYR A 18 -12.05 1.08 -3.29
N ALA A 19 -12.97 1.78 -3.94
CA ALA A 19 -12.67 2.86 -4.85
C ALA A 19 -12.07 4.06 -4.10
N ASP A 20 -12.68 4.48 -3.00
CA ASP A 20 -12.15 5.53 -2.12
C ASP A 20 -10.80 5.12 -1.50
N PHE A 21 -10.63 3.84 -1.19
CA PHE A 21 -9.33 3.32 -0.75
C PHE A 21 -8.25 3.52 -1.82
N GLY A 22 -8.55 3.23 -3.09
CA GLY A 22 -7.62 3.42 -4.20
C GLY A 22 -7.17 4.87 -4.35
N GLU A 23 -8.09 5.82 -4.29
CA GLU A 23 -7.79 7.26 -4.35
C GLU A 23 -6.88 7.70 -3.18
N ARG A 24 -7.19 7.24 -1.96
CA ARG A 24 -6.39 7.52 -0.78
C ARG A 24 -5.01 6.88 -0.85
N PHE A 25 -4.94 5.63 -1.34
CA PHE A 25 -3.70 4.91 -1.51
C PHE A 25 -2.73 5.67 -2.41
N VAL A 26 -3.16 6.06 -3.60
CA VAL A 26 -2.29 6.78 -4.55
C VAL A 26 -1.87 8.14 -3.98
N THR A 27 -2.79 8.86 -3.33
CA THR A 27 -2.49 10.14 -2.69
C THR A 27 -1.49 10.00 -1.53
N TYR A 28 -1.54 8.90 -0.78
CA TYR A 28 -0.60 8.60 0.28
C TYR A 28 0.75 8.16 -0.26
N ALA A 29 0.75 7.24 -1.23
CA ALA A 29 1.96 6.68 -1.83
C ALA A 29 2.75 7.71 -2.62
N VAL A 30 2.08 8.68 -3.27
CA VAL A 30 2.71 9.72 -4.06
C VAL A 30 2.38 11.10 -3.47
N ASN A 31 3.33 11.68 -2.76
CA ASN A 31 3.19 12.99 -2.13
C ASN A 31 4.45 13.84 -2.36
N GLU A 32 4.34 15.15 -2.07
CA GLU A 32 5.45 16.11 -2.26
C GLU A 32 6.73 15.70 -1.53
N GLN A 33 6.61 15.20 -0.31
CA GLN A 33 7.76 14.81 0.50
C GLN A 33 8.54 13.65 -0.14
N ARG A 34 7.84 12.61 -0.60
CA ARG A 34 8.47 11.44 -1.25
C ARG A 34 9.08 11.81 -2.60
N ILE A 35 8.39 12.62 -3.40
CA ILE A 35 8.95 13.11 -4.66
C ILE A 35 10.19 13.98 -4.38
N THR A 36 10.14 14.87 -3.40
CA THR A 36 11.29 15.70 -3.01
C THR A 36 12.47 14.82 -2.60
N ALA A 37 12.25 13.80 -1.79
CA ALA A 37 13.30 12.85 -1.40
C ALA A 37 13.89 12.11 -2.61
N ALA A 38 13.07 11.68 -3.55
CA ALA A 38 13.50 10.98 -4.78
C ALA A 38 14.38 11.87 -5.67
N VAL A 39 14.04 13.17 -5.80
CA VAL A 39 14.80 14.09 -6.66
C VAL A 39 15.98 14.77 -5.94
N ALA A 40 16.06 14.70 -4.62
CA ALA A 40 17.12 15.33 -3.83
C ALA A 40 18.53 14.88 -4.25
N GLY A 41 18.69 13.61 -4.63
CA GLY A 41 19.95 13.04 -5.13
C GLY A 41 20.45 13.64 -6.45
N MET A 42 19.67 14.49 -7.12
CA MET A 42 20.07 15.19 -8.33
C MET A 42 20.91 16.44 -8.02
N THR A 43 20.80 16.99 -6.82
CA THR A 43 21.52 18.21 -6.41
C THR A 43 23.03 18.03 -6.54
N GLY A 44 23.71 19.02 -7.11
CA GLY A 44 25.16 19.03 -7.31
C GLY A 44 25.66 18.22 -8.51
N ARG A 45 24.78 17.53 -9.25
CA ARG A 45 25.20 16.83 -10.47
C ARG A 45 25.66 17.83 -11.53
N GLY A 46 26.85 17.59 -12.07
CA GLY A 46 27.45 18.41 -13.13
C GLY A 46 26.69 18.27 -14.46
N VAL A 47 26.51 19.40 -15.13
CA VAL A 47 25.88 19.48 -16.44
C VAL A 47 26.82 20.21 -17.39
N LYS A 48 27.00 19.66 -18.61
CA LYS A 48 27.73 20.30 -19.71
C LYS A 48 26.80 20.50 -20.88
N ILE A 49 26.80 21.68 -21.46
CA ILE A 49 25.99 22.08 -22.63
C ILE A 49 26.92 22.58 -23.71
N GLY A 50 26.84 22.02 -24.90
CA GLY A 50 27.72 22.31 -26.02
C GLY A 50 28.98 21.45 -26.07
N PRO A 51 30.00 21.78 -26.87
CA PRO A 51 30.14 23.04 -27.65
C PRO A 51 29.17 23.14 -28.84
N PHE A 52 28.63 24.36 -29.05
CA PHE A 52 27.81 24.68 -30.22
C PHE A 52 28.52 25.72 -31.07
N SER A 53 28.42 25.59 -32.39
CA SER A 53 28.84 26.60 -33.35
C SER A 53 27.63 27.40 -33.82
N LEU A 54 27.73 28.72 -33.72
CA LEU A 54 26.67 29.68 -33.97
C LEU A 54 27.03 30.57 -35.16
N GLY A 55 26.03 30.91 -35.99
CA GLY A 55 26.14 31.84 -37.07
C GLY A 55 26.83 31.29 -38.34
N PRO A 56 26.92 32.11 -39.42
CA PRO A 56 27.59 31.73 -40.68
C PRO A 56 29.05 31.35 -40.42
N ALA A 57 29.47 30.20 -40.97
CA ALA A 57 30.85 29.69 -40.87
C ALA A 57 31.35 29.41 -39.43
N GLY A 58 30.42 29.25 -38.42
CA GLY A 58 30.83 28.95 -37.05
C GLY A 58 31.56 30.03 -36.34
N LEU A 59 31.33 31.30 -36.64
CA LEU A 59 31.99 32.47 -36.10
C LEU A 59 31.78 32.67 -34.58
N ALA A 60 30.74 32.02 -34.02
CA ALA A 60 30.51 32.01 -32.58
C ALA A 60 30.51 30.57 -32.02
N GLY A 61 31.15 30.39 -30.88
CA GLY A 61 31.14 29.14 -30.13
C GLY A 61 30.53 29.37 -28.75
N PHE A 62 29.69 28.43 -28.34
CA PHE A 62 29.03 28.41 -27.03
C PHE A 62 29.36 27.12 -26.30
N GLU A 63 29.81 27.21 -25.09
CA GLU A 63 30.00 26.11 -24.14
C GLU A 63 29.58 26.56 -22.75
N ALA A 64 28.83 25.70 -22.03
CA ALA A 64 28.45 25.98 -20.66
C ALA A 64 28.67 24.76 -19.78
N GLU A 65 29.13 25.00 -18.56
CA GLU A 65 29.33 23.99 -17.54
C GLU A 65 28.70 24.49 -16.24
N GLY A 66 28.07 23.59 -15.49
CA GLY A 66 27.48 23.95 -14.20
C GLY A 66 26.97 22.78 -13.40
N ALA A 67 26.17 23.06 -12.40
CA ALA A 67 25.59 22.05 -11.53
C ALA A 67 24.11 22.35 -11.24
N LEU A 68 23.35 21.25 -11.06
CA LEU A 68 21.96 21.31 -10.64
C LEU A 68 21.88 21.79 -9.18
N GLY A 69 21.01 22.76 -8.93
CA GLY A 69 20.66 23.19 -7.59
C GLY A 69 19.59 22.30 -6.97
N THR A 70 19.09 22.69 -5.82
CA THR A 70 18.07 21.93 -5.10
C THR A 70 16.72 22.02 -5.81
N PRO A 71 16.11 20.90 -6.22
CA PRO A 71 14.79 20.89 -6.81
C PRO A 71 13.71 21.36 -5.83
N VAL A 72 12.70 22.06 -6.33
CA VAL A 72 11.51 22.47 -5.57
C VAL A 72 10.31 21.76 -6.15
N VAL A 73 9.60 21.00 -5.31
CA VAL A 73 8.41 20.24 -5.68
C VAL A 73 7.18 20.94 -5.13
N THR A 74 6.15 21.08 -5.94
CA THR A 74 4.85 21.65 -5.54
C THR A 74 3.72 20.84 -6.13
N ARG A 75 2.70 20.51 -5.32
CA ARG A 75 1.49 19.86 -5.82
C ARG A 75 0.69 20.82 -6.68
N THR A 76 0.25 20.36 -7.85
CA THR A 76 -0.62 21.13 -8.73
C THR A 76 -2.09 20.87 -8.34
N PRO A 77 -2.92 21.88 -8.10
CA PRO A 77 -4.35 21.70 -7.85
C PRO A 77 -5.03 21.07 -9.08
N GLY A 78 -5.94 20.13 -8.85
CA GLY A 78 -6.72 19.46 -9.90
C GLY A 78 -7.17 18.07 -9.46
N ASP A 79 -8.04 17.43 -10.27
CA ASP A 79 -8.58 16.10 -10.00
C ASP A 79 -7.50 15.00 -10.15
N ALA A 80 -6.58 15.19 -11.09
CA ALA A 80 -5.43 14.30 -11.25
C ALA A 80 -4.30 14.68 -10.27
N LEU A 81 -3.69 13.68 -9.64
CA LEU A 81 -2.55 13.89 -8.76
C LEU A 81 -1.31 14.24 -9.58
N SER A 82 -0.97 15.53 -9.61
CA SER A 82 0.14 16.07 -10.38
C SER A 82 1.03 17.01 -9.56
N PHE A 83 2.29 17.10 -9.97
CA PHE A 83 3.31 17.89 -9.28
C PHE A 83 4.14 18.65 -10.29
N GLY A 84 4.39 19.92 -10.00
CA GLY A 84 5.41 20.73 -10.67
C GLY A 84 6.75 20.57 -9.95
N VAL A 85 7.80 20.29 -10.70
CA VAL A 85 9.16 20.25 -10.16
C VAL A 85 9.98 21.30 -10.87
N ARG A 86 10.54 22.25 -10.12
CA ARG A 86 11.46 23.28 -10.63
C ARG A 86 12.88 22.95 -10.22
N ILE A 87 13.75 22.81 -11.21
CA ILE A 87 15.15 22.45 -11.01
C ILE A 87 16.01 23.64 -11.45
N PRO A 88 16.61 24.38 -10.51
CA PRO A 88 17.53 25.46 -10.85
C PRO A 88 18.89 24.87 -11.26
N LEU A 89 19.51 25.50 -12.28
CA LEU A 89 20.82 25.12 -12.80
C LEU A 89 21.64 26.39 -12.96
N THR A 90 22.79 26.46 -12.31
CA THR A 90 23.74 27.57 -12.46
C THR A 90 24.84 27.16 -13.44
N LEU A 91 25.05 27.96 -14.48
CA LEU A 91 25.99 27.69 -15.57
C LEU A 91 27.09 28.79 -15.63
N ALA A 92 28.32 28.36 -15.77
CA ALA A 92 29.39 29.17 -16.27
C ALA A 92 29.47 29.03 -17.80
N VAL A 93 29.20 30.12 -18.51
CA VAL A 93 29.08 30.14 -19.96
C VAL A 93 30.36 30.71 -20.56
N LYS A 94 30.93 30.00 -21.52
CA LYS A 94 32.05 30.47 -22.37
C LYS A 94 31.50 30.74 -23.76
N LEU A 95 31.53 31.99 -24.16
CA LEU A 95 31.14 32.44 -25.48
C LEU A 95 32.38 32.89 -26.25
N VAL A 96 32.54 32.42 -27.48
CA VAL A 96 33.60 32.88 -28.41
C VAL A 96 32.92 33.56 -29.57
N LEU A 97 33.25 34.81 -29.86
CA LEU A 97 32.69 35.55 -30.96
C LEU A 97 33.80 36.34 -31.67
N GLY A 98 34.02 36.11 -32.95
CA GLY A 98 35.04 36.80 -33.73
C GLY A 98 36.45 36.75 -33.10
N GLY A 99 36.79 35.59 -32.46
CA GLY A 99 38.07 35.40 -31.74
C GLY A 99 38.13 35.98 -30.33
N ARG A 100 37.11 36.71 -29.88
CA ARG A 100 37.02 37.21 -28.47
C ARG A 100 36.34 36.19 -27.60
N LYS A 101 36.90 35.93 -26.41
CA LYS A 101 36.34 34.99 -25.41
C LYS A 101 35.64 35.79 -24.31
N LEU A 102 34.38 35.50 -24.09
CA LEU A 102 33.56 36.08 -23.02
C LEU A 102 33.21 34.99 -22.01
N ARG A 103 33.25 35.31 -20.75
CA ARG A 103 32.77 34.44 -19.66
C ARG A 103 31.58 35.12 -19.00
N LEU A 104 30.46 34.39 -18.94
CA LEU A 104 29.20 34.89 -18.40
C LEU A 104 28.68 33.86 -17.37
N ALA A 105 27.85 34.31 -16.47
CA ALA A 105 27.07 33.43 -15.61
C ALA A 105 25.63 33.37 -16.15
N ALA A 106 25.05 32.18 -16.18
CA ALA A 106 23.65 32.00 -16.52
C ALA A 106 22.93 31.22 -15.44
N VAL A 107 21.66 31.53 -15.25
CA VAL A 107 20.73 30.74 -14.44
C VAL A 107 19.69 30.16 -15.38
N VAL A 108 19.54 28.88 -15.31
CA VAL A 108 18.50 28.11 -16.03
C VAL A 108 17.57 27.53 -14.99
N GLU A 109 16.27 27.61 -15.21
CA GLU A 109 15.29 26.90 -14.42
C GLU A 109 14.52 25.92 -15.34
N ILE A 110 14.49 24.64 -14.98
CA ILE A 110 13.83 23.59 -15.74
C ILE A 110 12.55 23.24 -15.00
N GLY A 111 11.41 23.41 -15.66
CA GLY A 111 10.11 22.99 -15.17
C GLY A 111 9.76 21.57 -15.67
N LEU A 112 9.43 20.67 -14.74
CA LEU A 112 8.90 19.34 -15.05
C LEU A 112 7.49 19.23 -14.52
N THR A 113 6.62 18.57 -15.25
CA THR A 113 5.29 18.18 -14.78
C THR A 113 5.25 16.67 -14.61
N LEU A 114 4.96 16.21 -13.40
CA LEU A 114 4.83 14.82 -13.03
C LEU A 114 3.36 14.49 -12.81
N HIS A 115 2.91 13.34 -13.32
CA HIS A 115 1.57 12.81 -13.10
C HIS A 115 1.68 11.44 -12.41
N ALA A 116 1.04 11.29 -11.26
CA ALA A 116 0.83 9.97 -10.69
C ALA A 116 -0.29 9.28 -11.48
N ARG A 117 -0.02 8.11 -12.02
CA ARG A 117 -0.99 7.32 -12.80
C ARG A 117 -0.98 5.90 -12.31
N THR A 118 -2.08 5.19 -12.53
CA THR A 118 -2.21 3.78 -12.18
C THR A 118 -2.43 2.93 -13.41
N ALA A 119 -1.92 1.71 -13.38
CA ALA A 119 -2.10 0.73 -14.45
C ALA A 119 -2.25 -0.69 -13.88
N ALA A 120 -2.86 -1.57 -14.69
CA ALA A 120 -2.99 -2.97 -14.36
C ALA A 120 -1.62 -3.69 -14.33
N PRO A 121 -1.42 -4.74 -13.51
CA PRO A 121 -2.37 -5.25 -12.51
C PRO A 121 -2.50 -4.34 -11.27
N LEU A 122 -1.40 -3.87 -10.67
CA LEU A 122 -1.33 -2.96 -9.50
C LEU A 122 -0.08 -2.09 -9.60
N LEU A 123 0.03 -1.30 -10.66
CA LEU A 123 1.17 -0.42 -10.86
C LEU A 123 0.80 1.02 -10.49
N VAL A 124 1.72 1.70 -9.80
CA VAL A 124 1.72 3.16 -9.65
C VAL A 124 2.91 3.69 -10.45
N ILE A 125 2.66 4.65 -11.31
CA ILE A 125 3.64 5.15 -12.28
C ILE A 125 3.72 6.67 -12.15
N ILE A 126 4.95 7.18 -12.02
CA ILE A 126 5.22 8.61 -12.10
C ILE A 126 5.54 8.94 -13.56
N ASP A 127 4.50 9.38 -14.27
CA ASP A 127 4.61 9.80 -15.64
C ASP A 127 5.13 11.24 -15.73
N VAL A 128 6.10 11.47 -16.61
CA VAL A 128 6.73 12.79 -16.79
C VAL A 128 6.34 13.34 -18.13
N ALA A 129 5.65 14.48 -18.14
CA ALA A 129 5.29 15.15 -19.39
C ALA A 129 6.54 15.58 -20.17
N PRO A 130 6.51 15.48 -21.51
CA PRO A 130 7.63 15.95 -22.33
C PRO A 130 7.94 17.42 -22.08
N VAL A 131 9.21 17.73 -21.84
CA VAL A 131 9.71 19.11 -21.62
C VAL A 131 9.86 19.81 -22.95
N THR A 132 9.35 21.03 -23.02
CA THR A 132 9.49 21.92 -24.18
C THR A 132 10.46 23.07 -23.87
N ALA A 133 10.88 23.82 -24.89
CA ALA A 133 11.71 25.00 -24.69
C ALA A 133 11.03 26.08 -23.79
N ARG A 134 9.69 26.07 -23.70
CA ARG A 134 8.91 27.00 -22.86
C ARG A 134 8.99 26.66 -21.39
N ASP A 135 9.30 25.41 -21.06
CA ASP A 135 9.44 24.90 -19.69
C ASP A 135 10.86 25.14 -19.16
N VAL A 136 11.72 25.72 -19.97
CA VAL A 136 13.10 26.06 -19.63
C VAL A 136 13.27 27.57 -19.65
N SER A 137 13.42 28.19 -18.51
CA SER A 137 13.83 29.61 -18.43
C SER A 137 15.34 29.71 -18.51
N PHE A 138 15.85 30.75 -19.18
CA PHE A 138 17.27 31.02 -19.32
C PHE A 138 17.52 32.50 -19.07
N THR A 139 18.30 32.84 -18.06
CA THR A 139 18.66 34.21 -17.71
C THR A 139 20.16 34.37 -17.65
N LEU A 140 20.72 35.23 -18.50
CA LEU A 140 22.11 35.58 -18.46
C LEU A 140 22.35 36.72 -17.43
N ARG A 141 23.39 36.57 -16.63
CA ARG A 141 23.91 37.60 -15.76
C ARG A 141 25.23 38.10 -16.35
N ALA A 142 25.21 39.31 -16.90
CA ALA A 142 26.40 39.98 -17.42
C ALA A 142 26.62 41.28 -16.64
N GLU A 143 27.83 41.51 -16.13
CA GLU A 143 28.18 42.73 -15.38
C GLU A 143 28.35 43.95 -16.28
N ALA A 144 28.64 43.77 -17.59
CA ALA A 144 28.64 44.83 -18.62
C ALA A 144 28.52 44.18 -20.00
N VAL A 145 27.44 44.46 -20.73
CA VAL A 145 27.25 44.00 -22.11
C VAL A 145 26.95 45.22 -22.95
N ASP A 146 27.80 45.48 -23.97
CA ASP A 146 27.52 46.49 -24.99
C ASP A 146 26.29 46.12 -25.78
N GLY A 147 25.45 47.06 -26.21
CA GLY A 147 24.17 46.84 -26.90
C GLY A 147 24.26 45.97 -28.17
N ALA A 148 25.43 45.83 -28.77
CA ALA A 148 25.68 44.92 -29.88
C ALA A 148 25.54 43.43 -29.48
N TRP A 149 25.62 43.09 -28.21
CA TRP A 149 25.48 41.71 -27.68
C TRP A 149 24.03 41.32 -27.40
N GLU A 150 23.16 42.29 -27.10
CA GLU A 150 21.76 42.03 -26.82
C GLU A 150 21.06 41.31 -27.99
N MET A 151 21.34 41.69 -29.24
CA MET A 151 20.78 41.05 -30.42
C MET A 151 21.21 39.60 -30.63
N LEU A 152 22.32 39.16 -29.97
CA LEU A 152 22.82 37.78 -30.06
C LEU A 152 22.37 36.91 -28.89
N LEU A 153 21.91 37.51 -27.79
CA LEU A 153 21.53 36.79 -26.61
C LEU A 153 20.22 35.99 -26.80
N ASP A 154 19.21 36.52 -27.48
CA ASP A 154 17.93 35.84 -27.71
C ASP A 154 18.07 34.56 -28.54
N PRO A 155 18.80 34.55 -29.70
CA PRO A 155 19.05 33.28 -30.42
C PRO A 155 19.80 32.25 -29.58
N ILE A 156 20.74 32.67 -28.75
CA ILE A 156 21.50 31.80 -27.84
C ILE A 156 20.57 31.21 -26.77
N ALA A 157 19.75 32.04 -26.15
CA ALA A 157 18.78 31.61 -25.15
C ALA A 157 17.84 30.53 -25.71
N GLY A 158 17.24 30.79 -26.86
CA GLY A 158 16.35 29.82 -27.51
C GLY A 158 17.02 28.51 -27.92
N MET A 159 18.34 28.55 -28.24
CA MET A 159 19.10 27.33 -28.54
C MET A 159 19.38 26.54 -27.23
N VAL A 160 19.82 27.20 -26.18
CA VAL A 160 20.09 26.56 -24.88
C VAL A 160 18.81 25.95 -24.34
N GLN A 161 17.68 26.64 -24.39
CA GLN A 161 16.38 26.13 -23.96
C GLN A 161 16.00 24.84 -24.70
N ARG A 162 16.13 24.81 -26.04
CA ARG A 162 15.85 23.60 -26.84
C ARG A 162 16.78 22.45 -26.50
N GLU A 163 18.08 22.73 -26.37
CA GLU A 163 19.07 21.68 -26.07
C GLU A 163 18.87 21.11 -24.67
N VAL A 164 18.60 21.97 -23.68
CA VAL A 164 18.27 21.53 -22.31
C VAL A 164 17.01 20.67 -22.32
N ALA A 165 15.94 21.11 -23.00
CA ALA A 165 14.70 20.34 -23.12
C ALA A 165 14.94 18.98 -23.78
N ASN A 166 15.69 18.92 -24.88
CA ASN A 166 16.02 17.67 -25.58
C ASN A 166 16.82 16.72 -24.67
N ARG A 167 17.77 17.25 -23.91
CA ARG A 167 18.62 16.46 -23.02
C ARG A 167 17.84 15.91 -21.84
N VAL A 168 16.95 16.72 -21.26
CA VAL A 168 16.03 16.29 -20.21
C VAL A 168 15.12 15.17 -20.73
N ASN A 169 14.51 15.36 -21.91
CA ASN A 169 13.65 14.35 -22.52
C ASN A 169 14.40 13.04 -22.83
N ALA A 170 15.66 13.13 -23.26
CA ALA A 170 16.49 11.94 -23.46
C ALA A 170 16.75 11.18 -22.15
N ILE A 171 17.05 11.91 -21.06
CA ILE A 171 17.24 11.30 -19.72
C ILE A 171 15.94 10.70 -19.21
N VAL A 172 14.85 11.44 -19.26
CA VAL A 172 13.52 10.99 -18.83
C VAL A 172 13.03 9.80 -19.66
N GLY A 173 13.37 9.77 -20.95
CA GLY A 173 13.04 8.68 -21.86
C GLY A 173 13.94 7.44 -21.76
N ASP A 174 15.05 7.51 -21.03
CA ASP A 174 15.95 6.37 -20.83
C ASP A 174 15.20 5.20 -20.18
N PRO A 175 15.29 3.96 -20.71
CA PRO A 175 14.57 2.81 -20.22
C PRO A 175 14.84 2.52 -18.73
N LYS A 176 16.05 2.74 -18.23
CA LYS A 176 16.39 2.54 -16.82
C LYS A 176 15.72 3.57 -15.93
N VAL A 177 15.77 4.85 -16.31
CA VAL A 177 15.12 5.94 -15.58
C VAL A 177 13.60 5.80 -15.63
N ARG A 178 13.05 5.27 -16.71
CA ARG A 178 11.61 4.96 -16.82
C ARG A 178 11.23 3.83 -15.87
N ALA A 179 12.01 2.74 -15.83
CA ALA A 179 11.75 1.61 -14.95
C ALA A 179 11.78 1.99 -13.45
N GLU A 180 12.63 2.93 -13.04
CA GLU A 180 12.70 3.45 -11.66
C GLU A 180 11.46 4.23 -11.22
N ARG A 181 10.59 4.60 -12.16
CA ARG A 181 9.33 5.33 -11.90
C ARG A 181 8.09 4.44 -11.95
N VAL A 182 8.27 3.13 -12.11
CA VAL A 182 7.19 2.14 -12.11
C VAL A 182 7.27 1.36 -10.80
N PHE A 183 6.24 1.45 -10.00
CA PHE A 183 6.14 0.80 -8.71
C PHE A 183 5.11 -0.33 -8.78
N ASP A 184 5.57 -1.56 -8.65
CA ASP A 184 4.73 -2.74 -8.54
C ASP A 184 4.32 -2.92 -7.08
N ILE A 185 3.06 -2.59 -6.78
CA ILE A 185 2.57 -2.53 -5.41
C ILE A 185 2.45 -3.93 -4.79
N GLU A 186 2.10 -4.93 -5.58
CA GLU A 186 2.06 -6.31 -5.10
C GLU A 186 3.45 -6.78 -4.68
N ALA A 187 4.46 -6.58 -5.52
CA ALA A 187 5.84 -6.92 -5.21
C ALA A 187 6.37 -6.18 -3.97
N ILE A 188 6.03 -4.89 -3.82
CA ILE A 188 6.42 -4.08 -2.66
C ILE A 188 5.81 -4.64 -1.37
N LEU A 189 4.53 -5.00 -1.38
CA LEU A 189 3.85 -5.56 -0.21
C LEU A 189 4.35 -6.97 0.15
N ASP A 190 4.88 -7.70 -0.83
CA ASP A 190 5.53 -9.01 -0.62
C ASP A 190 6.99 -8.88 -0.16
N GLY A 191 7.47 -7.66 0.07
CA GLY A 191 8.83 -7.39 0.53
C GLY A 191 9.90 -7.46 -0.55
N TYR A 192 9.50 -7.54 -1.82
CA TYR A 192 10.42 -7.41 -2.94
C TYR A 192 10.60 -5.93 -3.28
N ARG A 193 11.84 -5.51 -3.57
CA ARG A 193 12.04 -4.23 -4.23
C ARG A 193 11.31 -4.28 -5.57
N SER A 194 10.55 -3.22 -5.88
CA SER A 194 9.82 -3.08 -7.14
C SER A 194 10.67 -3.66 -8.30
N SER A 195 10.18 -4.70 -8.93
CA SER A 195 10.86 -5.28 -10.10
C SER A 195 10.85 -4.20 -11.17
N HIS A 196 12.02 -3.81 -11.66
CA HIS A 196 12.17 -2.85 -12.75
C HIS A 196 11.49 -3.42 -14.00
N ARG A 197 10.21 -3.13 -14.16
CA ARG A 197 9.46 -3.51 -15.37
C ARG A 197 9.84 -2.55 -16.49
N ASN A 198 10.43 -3.10 -17.55
CA ASN A 198 10.72 -2.37 -18.79
C ASN A 198 9.49 -2.29 -19.71
N ASP A 199 8.29 -2.38 -19.16
CA ASP A 199 7.06 -2.28 -19.94
C ASP A 199 6.96 -0.88 -20.57
N THR A 200 6.77 -0.83 -21.85
CA THR A 200 6.59 0.41 -22.62
C THR A 200 5.13 0.74 -22.86
N VAL A 201 4.24 -0.25 -22.68
CA VAL A 201 2.80 -0.13 -22.86
C VAL A 201 2.12 -0.52 -21.55
N PHE A 202 1.31 0.37 -21.04
CA PHE A 202 0.56 0.17 -19.80
C PHE A 202 -0.94 0.12 -20.10
N ASP A 203 -1.63 -0.79 -19.44
CA ASP A 203 -3.09 -0.81 -19.38
C ASP A 203 -3.54 0.15 -18.26
N TRP A 204 -3.83 1.40 -18.66
CA TRP A 204 -4.15 2.47 -17.73
C TRP A 204 -5.52 2.26 -17.10
N ILE A 205 -5.59 2.41 -15.80
CA ILE A 205 -6.80 2.36 -15.01
C ILE A 205 -6.90 3.62 -14.14
N ASP A 206 -8.11 3.99 -13.72
CA ASP A 206 -8.27 5.07 -12.76
C ASP A 206 -7.99 4.61 -11.32
N TYR A 207 -7.95 5.55 -10.38
CA TYR A 207 -7.62 5.24 -8.97
C TYR A 207 -8.71 4.41 -8.29
N ARG A 208 -9.96 4.55 -8.73
CA ARG A 208 -11.09 3.79 -8.20
C ARG A 208 -11.02 2.32 -8.64
N GLU A 209 -10.75 2.09 -9.91
CA GLU A 209 -10.50 0.75 -10.43
C GLU A 209 -9.25 0.11 -9.81
N PHE A 210 -8.20 0.91 -9.60
CA PHE A 210 -7.01 0.45 -8.89
C PHE A 210 -7.35 -0.06 -7.49
N GLY A 211 -8.21 0.64 -6.73
CA GLY A 211 -8.67 0.21 -5.43
C GLY A 211 -9.42 -1.13 -5.46
N LEU A 212 -10.34 -1.31 -6.43
CA LEU A 212 -11.04 -2.58 -6.62
C LEU A 212 -10.07 -3.73 -6.93
N ARG A 213 -9.12 -3.50 -7.84
CA ARG A 213 -8.08 -4.49 -8.20
C ARG A 213 -7.13 -4.77 -7.03
N PHE A 214 -6.84 -3.78 -6.21
CA PHE A 214 -6.02 -3.95 -5.02
C PHE A 214 -6.60 -5.04 -4.11
N PHE A 215 -7.88 -4.96 -3.77
CA PHE A 215 -8.50 -5.95 -2.89
C PHE A 215 -8.61 -7.32 -3.54
N THR A 216 -8.86 -7.41 -4.84
CA THR A 216 -8.92 -8.71 -5.52
C THR A 216 -7.57 -9.38 -5.68
N THR A 217 -6.48 -8.61 -5.79
CA THR A 217 -5.12 -9.13 -5.96
C THR A 217 -4.42 -9.37 -4.63
N ILE A 218 -4.55 -8.41 -3.69
CA ILE A 218 -3.82 -8.47 -2.42
C ILE A 218 -4.55 -9.34 -1.39
N VAL A 219 -5.88 -9.28 -1.31
CA VAL A 219 -6.64 -10.06 -0.35
C VAL A 219 -6.96 -11.43 -0.92
N THR A 220 -5.98 -12.32 -0.89
CA THR A 220 -6.11 -13.71 -1.37
C THR A 220 -6.48 -14.65 -0.22
N ARG A 221 -7.03 -15.82 -0.58
CA ARG A 221 -7.33 -16.90 0.38
C ARG A 221 -6.12 -17.24 1.27
N ASP A 222 -4.94 -17.34 0.69
CA ASP A 222 -3.75 -17.78 1.41
C ASP A 222 -3.27 -16.72 2.41
N ARG A 223 -3.36 -15.44 2.06
CA ARG A 223 -3.06 -14.33 2.98
C ARG A 223 -4.09 -14.25 4.12
N VAL A 224 -5.38 -14.38 3.81
CA VAL A 224 -6.44 -14.44 4.83
C VAL A 224 -6.24 -15.65 5.74
N HIS A 225 -5.96 -16.83 5.18
CA HIS A 225 -5.65 -18.02 5.95
C HIS A 225 -4.45 -17.80 6.89
N GLY A 226 -3.37 -17.16 6.41
CA GLY A 226 -2.20 -16.82 7.24
C GLY A 226 -2.54 -15.96 8.45
N VAL A 227 -3.48 -15.01 8.30
CA VAL A 227 -3.96 -14.17 9.41
C VAL A 227 -4.76 -14.98 10.42
N VAL A 228 -5.73 -15.79 9.96
CA VAL A 228 -6.60 -16.54 10.87
C VAL A 228 -5.95 -17.80 11.44
N ALA A 229 -4.92 -18.34 10.79
CA ALA A 229 -4.18 -19.51 11.29
C ALA A 229 -3.49 -19.25 12.64
N GLN A 230 -3.26 -17.98 13.00
CA GLN A 230 -2.74 -17.62 14.32
C GLN A 230 -3.69 -17.97 15.47
N MET A 231 -4.99 -18.19 15.18
CA MET A 231 -5.97 -18.65 16.17
C MET A 231 -5.80 -20.12 16.52
N ALA A 232 -5.13 -20.91 15.67
CA ALA A 232 -4.91 -22.32 15.94
C ALA A 232 -4.02 -22.52 17.18
N GLY A 233 -4.40 -23.47 18.03
CA GLY A 233 -3.74 -23.75 19.30
C GLY A 233 -4.22 -22.89 20.47
N SER A 234 -5.11 -21.90 20.24
CA SER A 234 -5.73 -21.16 21.34
C SER A 234 -6.56 -22.11 22.21
N GLU A 235 -6.28 -22.13 23.50
CA GLU A 235 -6.96 -22.98 24.46
C GLU A 235 -8.35 -22.43 24.79
N ILE A 236 -9.32 -23.33 24.90
CA ILE A 236 -10.67 -23.04 25.34
C ILE A 236 -10.90 -23.76 26.64
N GLU A 237 -11.20 -23.03 27.72
CA GLU A 237 -11.58 -23.58 29.00
C GLU A 237 -12.96 -23.06 29.38
N VAL A 238 -13.89 -23.99 29.65
CA VAL A 238 -15.26 -23.67 30.06
C VAL A 238 -15.62 -24.42 31.33
N GLY A 239 -16.12 -23.70 32.26
CA GLY A 239 -16.59 -24.26 33.55
C GLY A 239 -15.71 -23.96 34.73
N PRO A 240 -15.98 -24.61 35.91
CA PRO A 240 -17.00 -25.65 36.09
C PRO A 240 -18.44 -25.15 35.99
N LEU A 241 -19.26 -25.86 35.19
CA LEU A 241 -20.69 -25.59 35.03
C LEU A 241 -21.48 -26.56 35.91
N SER A 242 -22.46 -26.06 36.67
CA SER A 242 -23.34 -26.90 37.51
C SER A 242 -24.60 -27.30 36.74
N GLU A 243 -24.85 -28.57 36.57
CA GLU A 243 -25.95 -29.12 35.81
C GLU A 243 -26.83 -30.09 36.62
N GLY A 244 -28.09 -30.21 36.21
CA GLY A 244 -29.05 -31.11 36.81
C GLY A 244 -29.73 -30.59 38.07
N PRO A 245 -30.66 -31.36 38.67
CA PRO A 245 -31.38 -30.95 39.91
C PRO A 245 -30.40 -30.68 41.05
N ARG A 246 -30.46 -29.47 41.60
CA ARG A 246 -29.60 -28.98 42.69
C ARG A 246 -28.08 -28.95 42.36
N GLY A 247 -27.71 -28.87 41.08
CA GLY A 247 -26.30 -28.83 40.70
C GLY A 247 -25.56 -30.17 40.92
N ALA A 248 -26.27 -31.30 40.77
CA ALA A 248 -25.72 -32.62 41.05
C ALA A 248 -24.60 -33.08 40.08
N ALA A 249 -24.40 -32.38 39.01
CA ALA A 249 -23.34 -32.66 38.06
C ALA A 249 -22.46 -31.42 37.86
N THR A 250 -21.15 -31.62 37.80
CA THR A 250 -20.19 -30.58 37.43
C THR A 250 -19.62 -30.93 36.05
N VAL A 251 -19.68 -29.97 35.12
CA VAL A 251 -19.14 -30.12 33.79
C VAL A 251 -17.96 -29.18 33.59
N THR A 252 -16.84 -29.74 33.22
CA THR A 252 -15.64 -28.99 32.81
C THR A 252 -15.28 -29.35 31.39
N VAL A 253 -15.02 -28.33 30.59
CA VAL A 253 -14.65 -28.51 29.18
C VAL A 253 -13.30 -27.88 28.95
N ARG A 254 -12.40 -28.61 28.33
CA ARG A 254 -11.11 -28.11 27.84
C ARG A 254 -10.98 -28.46 26.37
N GLY A 255 -10.40 -27.57 25.62
CA GLY A 255 -10.21 -27.80 24.20
C GLY A 255 -9.24 -26.82 23.58
N ALA A 256 -9.05 -26.98 22.30
CA ALA A 256 -8.21 -26.07 21.51
C ALA A 256 -8.83 -25.85 20.14
N ILE A 257 -8.58 -24.67 19.62
CA ILE A 257 -8.89 -24.34 18.22
C ILE A 257 -7.91 -25.08 17.33
N GLU A 258 -8.43 -25.83 16.37
CA GLU A 258 -7.63 -26.51 15.36
C GLU A 258 -7.37 -25.58 14.15
N GLN A 259 -6.72 -26.10 13.11
CA GLN A 259 -6.39 -25.32 11.91
C GLN A 259 -7.67 -24.87 11.17
N PRO A 260 -7.89 -23.56 10.99
CA PRO A 260 -9.03 -23.04 10.26
C PRO A 260 -8.99 -23.46 8.79
N ARG A 261 -10.17 -23.69 8.21
CA ARG A 261 -10.32 -23.96 6.78
C ARG A 261 -10.97 -22.74 6.13
N VAL A 262 -10.29 -22.11 5.17
CA VAL A 262 -10.75 -20.91 4.48
C VAL A 262 -11.05 -21.25 3.01
N VAL A 263 -12.21 -20.81 2.51
CA VAL A 263 -12.63 -20.93 1.12
C VAL A 263 -12.96 -19.56 0.58
N ASP A 264 -12.42 -19.23 -0.57
CA ASP A 264 -12.69 -17.97 -1.26
C ASP A 264 -14.07 -18.03 -1.94
N ARG A 265 -14.97 -17.10 -1.57
CA ARG A 265 -16.30 -16.95 -2.18
C ARG A 265 -16.30 -15.96 -3.34
N GLY A 266 -15.23 -15.17 -3.50
CA GLY A 266 -15.11 -14.10 -4.48
C GLY A 266 -15.65 -12.77 -3.98
N LEU A 267 -16.20 -11.98 -4.91
CA LEU A 267 -16.87 -10.72 -4.60
C LEU A 267 -18.34 -10.99 -4.27
N GLY A 268 -18.85 -10.35 -3.24
CA GLY A 268 -20.23 -10.49 -2.79
C GLY A 268 -20.87 -9.15 -2.40
N GLU A 269 -22.20 -9.16 -2.29
CA GLU A 269 -22.96 -8.01 -1.83
C GLU A 269 -22.93 -7.88 -0.29
N PRO A 270 -23.05 -6.65 0.25
CA PRO A 270 -23.20 -5.39 -0.47
C PRO A 270 -21.84 -4.80 -0.88
N GLY A 271 -21.75 -4.26 -2.14
CA GLY A 271 -20.64 -3.39 -2.54
C GLY A 271 -19.38 -4.11 -3.04
N ASP A 272 -19.51 -5.29 -3.65
CA ASP A 272 -18.40 -6.03 -4.26
C ASP A 272 -17.23 -6.31 -3.29
N LEU A 273 -17.55 -6.59 -2.03
CA LEU A 273 -16.56 -6.90 -1.01
C LEU A 273 -16.00 -8.32 -1.20
N ARG A 274 -14.71 -8.51 -0.89
CA ARG A 274 -14.10 -9.84 -0.85
C ARG A 274 -14.62 -10.61 0.35
N ILE A 275 -15.23 -11.78 0.08
CA ILE A 275 -15.86 -12.64 1.08
C ILE A 275 -15.19 -14.01 1.07
N PHE A 276 -14.97 -14.54 2.27
CA PHE A 276 -14.44 -15.89 2.49
C PHE A 276 -15.31 -16.62 3.48
N ASP A 277 -15.57 -17.89 3.21
CA ASP A 277 -16.12 -18.81 4.20
C ASP A 277 -14.97 -19.39 5.01
N MET A 278 -15.13 -19.41 6.31
CA MET A 278 -14.19 -20.06 7.22
C MET A 278 -14.93 -21.07 8.08
N VAL A 279 -14.38 -22.25 8.23
CA VAL A 279 -14.80 -23.19 9.27
C VAL A 279 -13.69 -23.26 10.30
N LEU A 280 -14.04 -22.97 11.55
CA LEU A 280 -13.16 -23.05 12.70
C LEU A 280 -13.44 -24.35 13.46
N PRO A 281 -12.59 -25.38 13.31
CA PRO A 281 -12.75 -26.62 14.05
C PRO A 281 -12.24 -26.44 15.48
N VAL A 282 -12.94 -27.03 16.45
CA VAL A 282 -12.57 -27.01 17.85
C VAL A 282 -12.71 -28.40 18.44
N GLY A 283 -11.61 -28.98 18.90
CA GLY A 283 -11.61 -30.24 19.63
C GLY A 283 -11.86 -30.01 21.11
N LEU A 284 -12.84 -30.71 21.71
CA LEU A 284 -13.24 -30.55 23.11
C LEU A 284 -13.11 -31.86 23.88
N ASP A 285 -12.46 -31.81 25.05
CA ASP A 285 -12.51 -32.85 26.09
C ASP A 285 -13.45 -32.39 27.22
N ILE A 286 -14.55 -33.12 27.37
CA ILE A 286 -15.64 -32.80 28.30
C ILE A 286 -15.59 -33.79 29.47
N THR A 287 -15.43 -33.29 30.67
CA THR A 287 -15.51 -34.10 31.92
C THR A 287 -16.81 -33.78 32.61
N VAL A 288 -17.62 -34.81 32.83
CA VAL A 288 -18.87 -34.72 33.61
C VAL A 288 -18.70 -35.50 34.90
N ASP A 289 -18.72 -34.81 36.01
CA ASP A 289 -18.61 -35.39 37.35
C ASP A 289 -19.97 -35.37 38.06
N VAL A 290 -20.53 -36.56 38.36
CA VAL A 290 -21.78 -36.73 39.09
C VAL A 290 -21.53 -37.48 40.40
N LEU A 291 -21.00 -38.69 40.32
CA LEU A 291 -20.52 -39.56 41.39
C LEU A 291 -19.16 -40.15 41.02
N LYS A 292 -18.89 -40.16 39.74
CA LYS A 292 -17.67 -40.61 39.10
C LYS A 292 -17.45 -39.75 37.85
N ALA A 293 -16.23 -39.33 37.62
CA ALA A 293 -15.87 -38.58 36.44
C ALA A 293 -16.03 -39.41 35.16
N ASN A 294 -16.74 -38.88 34.20
CA ASN A 294 -16.90 -39.45 32.88
C ASN A 294 -16.30 -38.50 31.86
N HIS A 295 -15.48 -39.02 30.96
CA HIS A 295 -14.79 -38.24 29.93
C HIS A 295 -15.43 -38.49 28.55
N TYR A 296 -15.70 -37.41 27.87
CA TYR A 296 -16.26 -37.42 26.52
C TYR A 296 -15.41 -36.54 25.62
N ARG A 297 -15.29 -36.88 24.35
CA ARG A 297 -14.72 -36.03 23.33
C ARG A 297 -15.81 -35.52 22.42
N ALA A 298 -15.72 -34.26 22.04
CA ALA A 298 -16.61 -33.65 21.07
C ALA A 298 -15.82 -32.81 20.09
N ASP A 299 -16.22 -32.87 18.85
CA ASP A 299 -15.67 -32.06 17.77
C ASP A 299 -16.73 -31.01 17.39
N LEU A 300 -16.33 -29.76 17.37
CA LEU A 300 -17.17 -28.61 17.07
C LEU A 300 -16.71 -27.97 15.75
N GLU A 301 -17.63 -27.64 14.90
CA GLU A 301 -17.35 -26.82 13.72
C GLU A 301 -18.15 -25.53 13.78
N ILE A 302 -17.43 -24.39 13.73
CA ILE A 302 -17.99 -23.05 13.79
C ILE A 302 -17.84 -22.42 12.43
N PRO A 303 -18.91 -22.29 11.63
CA PRO A 303 -18.89 -21.60 10.37
C PRO A 303 -18.87 -20.08 10.62
N LEU A 304 -17.99 -19.39 9.92
CA LEU A 304 -17.81 -17.95 10.00
C LEU A 304 -17.73 -17.36 8.59
N VAL A 305 -18.21 -16.15 8.41
CA VAL A 305 -18.08 -15.41 7.16
C VAL A 305 -17.11 -14.25 7.40
N LEU A 306 -16.01 -14.25 6.67
CA LEU A 306 -15.01 -13.20 6.73
C LEU A 306 -15.22 -12.24 5.58
N THR A 307 -15.25 -10.95 5.87
CA THR A 307 -15.37 -9.90 4.86
C THR A 307 -14.15 -8.98 4.96
N ALA A 308 -13.39 -8.87 3.88
CA ALA A 308 -12.32 -7.88 3.83
C ALA A 308 -12.92 -6.50 3.59
N ARG A 309 -12.68 -5.57 4.51
CA ARG A 309 -13.18 -4.20 4.43
C ARG A 309 -12.06 -3.20 4.44
N ALA A 310 -12.26 -2.12 3.70
CA ALA A 310 -11.36 -0.99 3.73
C ALA A 310 -11.76 -0.01 4.84
N ALA A 311 -10.78 0.55 5.53
CA ALA A 311 -11.00 1.58 6.53
C ALA A 311 -9.92 2.67 6.48
N GLN A 312 -10.26 3.84 7.03
CA GLN A 312 -9.33 4.94 7.15
C GLN A 312 -8.22 4.64 8.18
N PRO A 313 -6.98 5.18 8.00
CA PRO A 313 -6.52 5.95 6.84
C PRO A 313 -6.26 5.08 5.60
N LEU A 314 -5.63 3.91 5.73
CA LEU A 314 -5.32 2.90 4.71
C LEU A 314 -5.24 1.52 5.38
N LEU A 315 -6.34 1.08 5.98
CA LEU A 315 -6.42 -0.19 6.67
C LEU A 315 -7.21 -1.19 5.84
N ILE A 316 -6.76 -2.45 5.89
CA ILE A 316 -7.57 -3.61 5.51
C ILE A 316 -7.95 -4.31 6.80
N VAL A 317 -9.22 -4.49 7.03
CA VAL A 317 -9.75 -5.17 8.21
C VAL A 317 -10.53 -6.40 7.74
N ILE A 318 -10.17 -7.56 8.28
CA ILE A 318 -10.96 -8.78 8.08
C ILE A 318 -12.08 -8.75 9.14
N ASP A 319 -13.25 -8.32 8.71
CA ASP A 319 -14.44 -8.23 9.53
C ASP A 319 -15.09 -9.62 9.64
N VAL A 320 -15.37 -10.04 10.87
CA VAL A 320 -15.91 -11.37 11.18
C VAL A 320 -17.06 -11.18 12.17
N PRO A 321 -18.31 -11.27 11.72
CA PRO A 321 -19.44 -11.21 12.63
C PRO A 321 -19.44 -12.43 13.57
N PRO A 322 -19.94 -12.27 14.81
CA PRO A 322 -20.04 -13.40 15.73
C PRO A 322 -20.93 -14.50 15.15
N PRO A 323 -20.57 -15.78 15.37
CA PRO A 323 -21.35 -16.90 14.86
C PRO A 323 -22.72 -17.01 15.55
N ALA A 324 -23.74 -17.44 14.82
CA ALA A 324 -25.03 -17.80 15.39
C ALA A 324 -24.97 -19.23 15.97
N LEU A 325 -25.61 -19.43 17.13
CA LEU A 325 -25.63 -20.75 17.80
C LEU A 325 -26.24 -21.85 16.93
N GLU A 326 -27.20 -21.51 16.09
CA GLU A 326 -27.89 -22.42 15.17
C GLU A 326 -27.04 -22.95 14.03
N ASP A 327 -25.98 -22.21 13.67
CA ASP A 327 -25.09 -22.59 12.59
C ASP A 327 -23.97 -23.55 13.04
N ILE A 328 -23.81 -23.72 14.35
CA ILE A 328 -22.71 -24.51 14.92
C ILE A 328 -23.10 -25.98 14.98
N SER A 329 -22.28 -26.83 14.40
CA SER A 329 -22.39 -28.27 14.53
C SER A 329 -21.50 -28.79 15.67
N MET A 330 -22.00 -29.74 16.45
CA MET A 330 -21.25 -30.43 17.51
C MET A 330 -21.53 -31.91 17.46
N GLU A 331 -20.48 -32.69 17.29
CA GLU A 331 -20.55 -34.16 17.26
C GLU A 331 -19.81 -34.73 18.48
N PHE A 332 -20.45 -35.72 19.14
CA PHE A 332 -19.81 -36.44 20.25
C PHE A 332 -19.20 -37.74 19.77
N THR A 333 -17.95 -37.94 20.03
CA THR A 333 -17.22 -39.17 19.76
C THR A 333 -17.12 -39.97 21.06
N ALA A 334 -18.02 -40.91 21.27
CA ALA A 334 -17.96 -41.82 22.40
C ALA A 334 -18.29 -43.24 22.03
N LYS A 335 -17.43 -44.18 22.39
CA LYS A 335 -17.70 -45.62 22.25
C LYS A 335 -18.66 -46.04 23.35
N GLY A 336 -19.88 -46.51 23.01
CA GLY A 336 -20.80 -47.18 23.93
C GLY A 336 -21.81 -46.26 24.65
N LEU A 337 -22.21 -45.13 24.08
CA LEU A 337 -23.25 -44.25 24.64
C LEU A 337 -24.62 -44.94 24.63
N ARG A 338 -25.24 -45.04 25.82
CA ARG A 338 -26.62 -45.46 26.02
C ARG A 338 -27.56 -44.27 25.75
N ALA A 339 -28.80 -44.52 25.24
CA ALA A 339 -29.79 -43.49 24.93
C ALA A 339 -30.07 -42.52 26.12
N ALA A 340 -30.04 -43.00 27.36
CA ALA A 340 -30.21 -42.17 28.55
C ALA A 340 -29.05 -41.17 28.79
N THR A 341 -27.86 -41.48 28.32
CA THR A 341 -26.68 -40.59 28.40
C THR A 341 -26.77 -39.49 27.35
N LEU A 342 -27.26 -39.83 26.15
CA LEU A 342 -27.51 -38.89 25.05
C LEU A 342 -28.53 -37.79 25.44
N ALA A 343 -29.59 -38.14 26.13
CA ALA A 343 -30.61 -37.18 26.58
C ALA A 343 -30.06 -36.17 27.63
N ARG A 344 -29.14 -36.59 28.51
CA ARG A 344 -28.45 -35.70 29.46
C ARG A 344 -27.40 -34.82 28.76
N LEU A 345 -26.71 -35.36 27.76
CA LEU A 345 -25.72 -34.62 26.99
C LEU A 345 -26.38 -33.54 26.13
N ALA A 346 -27.66 -33.64 25.76
CA ALA A 346 -28.34 -32.60 24.96
C ALA A 346 -28.45 -31.24 25.66
N GLY A 347 -28.67 -31.23 27.00
CA GLY A 347 -28.64 -29.99 27.80
C GLY A 347 -27.24 -29.39 27.89
N ILE A 348 -26.26 -30.26 28.17
CA ILE A 348 -24.84 -29.89 28.23
C ILE A 348 -24.35 -29.35 26.91
N LYS A 349 -24.75 -29.97 25.80
CA LYS A 349 -24.42 -29.55 24.43
C LYS A 349 -24.73 -28.07 24.21
N LYS A 350 -25.96 -27.64 24.46
CA LYS A 350 -26.39 -26.25 24.26
C LYS A 350 -25.60 -25.26 25.09
N GLN A 351 -25.33 -25.62 26.34
CA GLN A 351 -24.59 -24.75 27.29
C GLN A 351 -23.10 -24.64 26.90
N VAL A 352 -22.48 -25.77 26.54
CA VAL A 352 -21.09 -25.78 26.06
C VAL A 352 -20.96 -24.96 24.78
N MET A 353 -21.86 -25.14 23.81
CA MET A 353 -21.86 -24.37 22.56
C MET A 353 -22.01 -22.86 22.84
N ALA A 354 -22.92 -22.46 23.74
CA ALA A 354 -23.10 -21.06 24.09
C ALA A 354 -21.85 -20.45 24.72
N GLN A 355 -21.13 -21.19 25.56
CA GLN A 355 -19.89 -20.72 26.18
C GLN A 355 -18.73 -20.65 25.17
N VAL A 356 -18.60 -21.65 24.31
CA VAL A 356 -17.58 -21.63 23.24
C VAL A 356 -17.81 -20.42 22.30
N VAL A 357 -19.07 -20.16 21.91
CA VAL A 357 -19.45 -18.99 21.12
C VAL A 357 -19.07 -17.70 21.85
N ALA A 358 -19.32 -17.61 23.15
CA ALA A 358 -18.96 -16.43 23.93
C ALA A 358 -17.43 -16.21 23.95
N VAL A 359 -16.63 -17.26 24.11
CA VAL A 359 -15.17 -17.19 24.05
C VAL A 359 -14.71 -16.76 22.66
N VAL A 360 -15.19 -17.43 21.61
CA VAL A 360 -14.85 -17.09 20.22
C VAL A 360 -15.27 -15.67 19.89
N SER A 361 -16.47 -15.24 20.29
CA SER A 361 -16.95 -13.87 20.06
C SER A 361 -16.08 -12.83 20.78
N THR A 362 -15.55 -13.15 21.96
CA THR A 362 -14.63 -12.27 22.70
C THR A 362 -13.29 -12.14 21.95
N GLU A 363 -12.74 -13.24 21.45
CA GLU A 363 -11.53 -13.24 20.61
C GLU A 363 -11.76 -12.46 19.29
N LEU A 364 -12.95 -12.62 18.69
CA LEU A 364 -13.32 -11.90 17.48
C LEU A 364 -13.68 -10.42 17.72
N ALA A 365 -13.88 -9.98 18.96
CA ALA A 365 -14.17 -8.58 19.26
C ALA A 365 -12.94 -7.68 19.09
N ASP A 366 -11.72 -8.20 19.21
CA ASP A 366 -10.49 -7.45 18.97
C ASP A 366 -10.07 -7.55 17.49
N PRO A 367 -10.18 -6.48 16.70
CA PRO A 367 -9.77 -6.47 15.30
C PRO A 367 -8.25 -6.36 15.11
N THR A 368 -7.46 -6.12 16.17
CA THR A 368 -6.02 -5.79 16.07
C THR A 368 -5.23 -6.86 15.30
N GLY A 369 -5.45 -8.14 15.61
CA GLY A 369 -4.79 -9.26 14.92
C GLY A 369 -5.27 -9.50 13.48
N ARG A 370 -6.34 -8.82 13.05
CA ARG A 370 -6.99 -8.96 11.73
C ARG A 370 -6.99 -7.65 10.93
N THR A 371 -6.18 -6.69 11.36
CA THR A 371 -6.02 -5.39 10.70
C THR A 371 -4.63 -5.29 10.09
N ILE A 372 -4.57 -4.94 8.83
CA ILE A 372 -3.33 -4.69 8.08
C ILE A 372 -3.24 -3.19 7.80
N ASP A 373 -2.19 -2.56 8.30
CA ASP A 373 -1.88 -1.16 7.98
C ASP A 373 -1.03 -1.11 6.70
N VAL A 374 -1.71 -0.81 5.59
CA VAL A 374 -1.08 -0.71 4.27
C VAL A 374 -0.18 0.52 4.19
N GLY A 375 -0.53 1.61 4.88
CA GLY A 375 0.31 2.81 4.95
C GLY A 375 1.65 2.51 5.60
N ALA A 376 1.65 1.85 6.75
CA ALA A 376 2.87 1.43 7.44
C ALA A 376 3.72 0.44 6.60
N ALA A 377 3.07 -0.46 5.85
CA ALA A 377 3.78 -1.38 4.95
C ALA A 377 4.52 -0.65 3.83
N ILE A 378 3.90 0.39 3.24
CA ILE A 378 4.54 1.23 2.22
C ILE A 378 5.70 2.05 2.83
N ASP A 379 5.51 2.60 4.03
CA ASP A 379 6.56 3.38 4.70
C ASP A 379 7.80 2.53 5.02
N GLY A 380 7.58 1.27 5.37
CA GLY A 380 8.66 0.32 5.66
C GLY A 380 9.42 -0.17 4.42
N ALA A 381 8.83 -0.04 3.22
CA ALA A 381 9.42 -0.48 1.96
C ALA A 381 10.21 0.63 1.24
N THR A 382 10.08 1.89 1.67
CA THR A 382 10.76 3.08 1.11
C THR A 382 11.97 3.43 1.95
#